data_d67a4da5de2c6a5d2448339dcbce260e
#
_entry.id   d67a4da5de2c6a5d2448339dcbce260e
#
_cell.length_a   1.000
_cell.length_b   1.000
_cell.length_c   1.000
_cell.angle_alpha   90.00
_cell.angle_beta   90.00
_cell.angle_gamma   90.00
#
_symmetry.space_group_name_H-M   'P 1'
#
loop_
_entity.id
_entity.type
_entity.pdbx_description
1 polymer ?
#
loop_
_entity_poly.entity_id
_entity_poly.type
_entity_poly.pdbx_seq_one_letter_code
_entity_poly.pdbx_strand_id
1 'polypeptide(L)'
;MQILLANAKIMFDKADRAAVSKPLFQSVAEMLAAEMAKLDVEELARQLDCSHKIASENWKRYRNFMAAEKMPAILSYNGQAYKHLRANTLGEESLQYAQKHLWITCFLYGLLRPMDGIVPYRMEHCVMLEATNDKPINQFWKDKLTDVLINSVKADDGILIHLSTAEYEHLFDWKRICREVKVIQPLFYVRQKDGRLKMQAVWAKSCRGAMVRYILSNQLTTPEELAAFSYEGFEYAPELGEVAFPHFVRNITK
;
A
#
# COMPACT_ATOMS: atom_id res chain seq x y z
N MET A 1 -8.88 0.77 -14.64
CA MET A 1 -7.71 1.41 -13.95
C MET A 1 -7.17 0.50 -12.88
N GLN A 2 -5.84 0.34 -12.79
CA GLN A 2 -5.22 -0.29 -11.63
C GLN A 2 -4.90 0.76 -10.56
N ILE A 3 -4.94 0.38 -9.31
CA ILE A 3 -4.71 1.25 -8.15
C ILE A 3 -3.54 0.68 -7.36
N LEU A 4 -2.62 1.53 -6.91
CA LEU A 4 -1.48 1.14 -6.07
C LEU A 4 -1.58 1.83 -4.70
N LEU A 5 -1.67 1.06 -3.62
CA LEU A 5 -1.73 1.55 -2.24
C LEU A 5 -0.59 0.95 -1.42
N ALA A 6 0.01 1.72 -0.53
CA ALA A 6 1.00 1.22 0.43
C ALA A 6 0.34 0.42 1.55
N ASN A 7 1.02 -0.61 2.05
CA ASN A 7 0.64 -1.30 3.28
C ASN A 7 0.75 -0.40 4.53
N ALA A 8 0.51 -0.96 5.69
CA ALA A 8 0.72 -0.29 6.97
C ALA A 8 1.60 -1.12 7.91
N LYS A 9 2.39 -0.43 8.76
CA LYS A 9 3.24 -1.07 9.78
C LYS A 9 2.44 -1.67 10.94
N ILE A 10 1.22 -1.16 11.18
CA ILE A 10 0.30 -1.66 12.21
C ILE A 10 -0.69 -2.57 11.53
N MET A 11 -0.91 -3.73 12.13
CA MET A 11 -1.81 -4.74 11.62
C MET A 11 -2.76 -5.22 12.73
N PHE A 12 -3.93 -5.69 12.35
CA PHE A 12 -4.84 -6.45 13.20
C PHE A 12 -4.35 -7.89 13.33
N ASP A 13 -4.71 -8.53 14.45
CA ASP A 13 -4.42 -9.95 14.68
C ASP A 13 -5.61 -10.87 14.31
N LYS A 14 -6.75 -10.29 13.95
CA LYS A 14 -7.98 -11.00 13.51
C LYS A 14 -8.72 -10.20 12.45
N ALA A 15 -9.43 -10.89 11.58
CA ALA A 15 -10.35 -10.31 10.60
C ALA A 15 -11.68 -11.09 10.60
N ASP A 16 -12.76 -10.40 10.27
CA ASP A 16 -14.13 -10.95 10.28
C ASP A 16 -14.45 -11.75 8.99
N ARG A 17 -13.51 -11.81 8.04
CA ARG A 17 -13.67 -12.53 6.77
C ARG A 17 -12.46 -13.41 6.52
N ALA A 18 -12.69 -14.54 5.85
CA ALA A 18 -11.63 -15.43 5.40
C ALA A 18 -10.93 -14.87 4.15
N ALA A 19 -9.65 -15.18 4.01
CA ALA A 19 -8.90 -14.96 2.77
C ALA A 19 -9.42 -15.91 1.67
N VAL A 20 -9.44 -15.43 0.42
CA VAL A 20 -9.95 -16.21 -0.71
C VAL A 20 -8.88 -16.52 -1.77
N SER A 21 -7.70 -15.92 -1.65
CA SER A 21 -6.58 -16.13 -2.55
C SER A 21 -5.24 -16.20 -1.81
N LYS A 22 -4.20 -16.61 -2.52
CA LYS A 22 -2.84 -16.67 -2.01
C LYS A 22 -2.01 -15.54 -2.64
N PRO A 23 -1.10 -14.91 -1.88
CA PRO A 23 -0.15 -13.96 -2.43
C PRO A 23 0.62 -14.53 -3.63
N LEU A 24 0.82 -13.71 -4.65
CA LEU A 24 1.58 -14.08 -5.85
C LEU A 24 3.00 -14.58 -5.50
N PHE A 25 3.63 -13.98 -4.50
CA PHE A 25 4.96 -14.30 -4.04
C PHE A 25 4.98 -15.00 -2.67
N GLN A 26 3.99 -15.85 -2.39
CA GLN A 26 3.86 -16.54 -1.11
C GLN A 26 5.13 -17.29 -0.71
N SER A 27 5.73 -18.08 -1.61
CA SER A 27 6.94 -18.84 -1.32
C SER A 27 8.15 -17.95 -1.00
N VAL A 28 8.24 -16.79 -1.65
CA VAL A 28 9.27 -15.80 -1.36
C VAL A 28 9.06 -15.19 0.03
N ALA A 29 7.82 -14.84 0.36
CA ALA A 29 7.50 -14.32 1.70
C ALA A 29 7.79 -15.34 2.81
N GLU A 30 7.51 -16.63 2.58
CA GLU A 30 7.83 -17.72 3.49
C GLU A 30 9.36 -17.89 3.69
N MET A 31 10.11 -17.80 2.60
CA MET A 31 11.58 -17.85 2.65
C MET A 31 12.15 -16.67 3.45
N LEU A 32 11.71 -15.44 3.18
CA LEU A 32 12.13 -14.24 3.91
C LEU A 32 11.73 -14.32 5.39
N ALA A 33 10.50 -14.75 5.68
CA ALA A 33 10.01 -14.92 7.05
C ALA A 33 10.80 -15.98 7.82
N ALA A 34 11.20 -17.08 7.17
CA ALA A 34 12.02 -18.12 7.78
C ALA A 34 13.41 -17.60 8.18
N GLU A 35 14.02 -16.70 7.41
CA GLU A 35 15.27 -16.05 7.81
C GLU A 35 15.07 -15.07 8.95
N MET A 36 14.03 -14.22 8.88
CA MET A 36 13.69 -13.32 9.99
C MET A 36 13.44 -14.09 11.30
N ALA A 37 12.89 -15.30 11.23
CA ALA A 37 12.65 -16.16 12.39
C ALA A 37 13.92 -16.70 13.05
N LYS A 38 15.07 -16.71 12.35
CA LYS A 38 16.37 -17.12 12.90
C LYS A 38 17.03 -16.03 13.75
N LEU A 39 16.69 -14.76 13.51
CA LEU A 39 17.24 -13.62 14.21
C LEU A 39 16.79 -13.61 15.67
N ASP A 40 17.66 -13.17 16.57
CA ASP A 40 17.26 -12.84 17.94
C ASP A 40 16.53 -11.49 18.00
N VAL A 41 16.06 -11.10 19.18
CA VAL A 41 15.25 -9.88 19.34
C VAL A 41 16.08 -8.61 19.10
N GLU A 42 17.36 -8.61 19.50
CA GLU A 42 18.28 -7.50 19.35
C GLU A 42 18.61 -7.27 17.87
N GLU A 43 18.89 -8.34 17.13
CA GLU A 43 19.13 -8.26 15.70
C GLU A 43 17.89 -7.81 14.95
N LEU A 44 16.71 -8.35 15.31
CA LEU A 44 15.43 -7.94 14.76
C LEU A 44 15.16 -6.44 15.02
N ALA A 45 15.48 -5.93 16.21
CA ALA A 45 15.33 -4.52 16.53
C ALA A 45 16.18 -3.63 15.62
N ARG A 46 17.42 -4.06 15.31
CA ARG A 46 18.33 -3.37 14.39
C ARG A 46 17.82 -3.41 12.95
N GLN A 47 17.46 -4.59 12.45
CA GLN A 47 16.97 -4.79 11.07
C GLN A 47 15.65 -4.04 10.82
N LEU A 48 14.77 -3.99 11.81
CA LEU A 48 13.45 -3.34 11.68
C LEU A 48 13.44 -1.87 12.11
N ASP A 49 14.59 -1.33 12.53
CA ASP A 49 14.71 0.03 13.08
C ASP A 49 13.56 0.33 14.05
N CYS A 50 13.45 -0.47 15.11
CA CYS A 50 12.34 -0.37 16.04
C CYS A 50 12.74 -0.65 17.50
N SER A 51 11.83 -0.33 18.44
CA SER A 51 12.05 -0.62 19.85
C SER A 51 12.10 -2.12 20.12
N HIS A 52 12.81 -2.51 21.19
CA HIS A 52 12.90 -3.89 21.65
C HIS A 52 11.50 -4.52 21.87
N LYS A 53 10.53 -3.76 22.35
CA LYS A 53 9.13 -4.22 22.53
C LYS A 53 8.53 -4.65 21.19
N ILE A 54 8.65 -3.82 20.16
CA ILE A 54 8.15 -4.11 18.80
C ILE A 54 8.91 -5.30 18.19
N ALA A 55 10.22 -5.36 18.36
CA ALA A 55 11.03 -6.47 17.89
C ALA A 55 10.62 -7.80 18.54
N SER A 56 10.41 -7.81 19.87
CA SER A 56 9.97 -9.00 20.62
C SER A 56 8.61 -9.52 20.16
N GLU A 57 7.66 -8.61 19.84
CA GLU A 57 6.38 -8.98 19.27
C GLU A 57 6.53 -9.61 17.87
N ASN A 58 7.34 -9.01 17.00
CA ASN A 58 7.57 -9.52 15.66
C ASN A 58 8.43 -10.80 15.64
N TRP A 59 9.33 -10.99 16.60
CA TRP A 59 10.04 -12.23 16.79
C TRP A 59 9.08 -13.41 17.01
N LYS A 60 8.03 -13.22 17.84
CA LYS A 60 6.99 -14.24 18.02
C LYS A 60 6.19 -14.47 16.73
N ARG A 61 5.85 -13.40 15.99
CA ARG A 61 5.12 -13.47 14.73
C ARG A 61 5.90 -14.26 13.68
N TYR A 62 7.19 -13.99 13.48
CA TYR A 62 8.01 -14.70 12.51
C TYR A 62 8.19 -16.19 12.87
N ARG A 63 8.36 -16.53 14.14
CA ARG A 63 8.45 -17.93 14.57
C ARG A 63 7.16 -18.72 14.41
N ASN A 64 6.01 -18.04 14.47
CA ASN A 64 4.71 -18.64 14.26
C ASN A 64 4.17 -18.45 12.83
N PHE A 65 4.96 -17.90 11.93
CA PHE A 65 4.51 -17.44 10.61
C PHE A 65 3.77 -18.51 9.81
N MET A 66 4.31 -19.73 9.79
CA MET A 66 3.74 -20.85 9.02
C MET A 66 2.45 -21.40 9.61
N ALA A 67 2.28 -21.31 10.94
CA ALA A 67 1.13 -21.85 11.67
C ALA A 67 0.03 -20.81 11.91
N ALA A 68 0.33 -19.51 11.70
CA ALA A 68 -0.61 -18.44 11.96
C ALA A 68 -1.80 -18.45 10.98
N GLU A 69 -2.97 -18.09 11.49
CA GLU A 69 -4.17 -17.90 10.68
C GLU A 69 -3.98 -16.76 9.67
N LYS A 70 -4.36 -17.01 8.43
CA LYS A 70 -4.23 -16.06 7.33
C LYS A 70 -5.49 -15.20 7.22
N MET A 71 -5.29 -13.91 7.10
CA MET A 71 -6.34 -12.89 6.97
C MET A 71 -6.25 -12.18 5.63
N PRO A 72 -7.37 -11.67 5.05
CA PRO A 72 -7.31 -10.85 3.86
C PRO A 72 -6.42 -9.63 4.06
N ALA A 73 -5.52 -9.36 3.12
CA ALA A 73 -4.55 -8.26 3.21
C ALA A 73 -5.21 -6.90 3.48
N ILE A 74 -6.30 -6.59 2.77
CA ILE A 74 -7.03 -5.32 2.92
C ILE A 74 -7.65 -5.14 4.31
N LEU A 75 -7.96 -6.22 5.01
CA LEU A 75 -8.53 -6.24 6.37
C LEU A 75 -7.46 -6.38 7.45
N SER A 76 -6.25 -6.79 7.08
CA SER A 76 -5.14 -6.99 8.03
C SER A 76 -4.45 -5.69 8.42
N TYR A 77 -4.34 -4.73 7.50
CA TYR A 77 -3.64 -3.48 7.76
C TYR A 77 -4.49 -2.47 8.54
N ASN A 78 -3.89 -1.82 9.56
CA ASN A 78 -4.54 -0.84 10.46
C ASN A 78 -3.76 0.47 10.55
N GLY A 79 -3.25 0.96 9.42
CA GLY A 79 -2.63 2.29 9.35
C GLY A 79 -3.64 3.38 8.99
N GLN A 80 -3.14 4.64 8.95
CA GLN A 80 -3.99 5.80 8.72
C GLN A 80 -4.80 5.69 7.41
N ALA A 81 -4.21 5.22 6.30
CA ALA A 81 -4.95 5.02 5.06
C ALA A 81 -6.08 3.98 5.22
N TYR A 82 -5.81 2.86 5.88
CA TYR A 82 -6.78 1.77 6.04
C TYR A 82 -7.93 2.13 6.97
N LYS A 83 -7.70 2.99 7.98
CA LYS A 83 -8.77 3.54 8.85
C LYS A 83 -9.78 4.36 8.06
N HIS A 84 -9.36 4.99 6.95
CA HIS A 84 -10.22 5.79 6.08
C HIS A 84 -10.70 5.03 4.83
N LEU A 85 -10.00 3.98 4.44
CA LEU A 85 -10.49 2.98 3.49
C LEU A 85 -11.69 2.21 4.05
N ARG A 86 -11.68 1.86 5.35
CA ARG A 86 -12.77 1.16 6.05
C ARG A 86 -13.23 -0.09 5.30
N ALA A 87 -12.27 -0.94 4.91
CA ALA A 87 -12.52 -2.08 4.02
C ALA A 87 -13.54 -3.09 4.59
N ASN A 88 -13.64 -3.20 5.91
CA ASN A 88 -14.64 -4.03 6.61
C ASN A 88 -16.10 -3.62 6.36
N THR A 89 -16.33 -2.40 5.87
CA THR A 89 -17.66 -1.86 5.52
C THR A 89 -17.94 -1.83 4.02
N LEU A 90 -17.04 -2.37 3.19
CA LEU A 90 -17.26 -2.50 1.75
C LEU A 90 -18.21 -3.68 1.46
N GLY A 91 -19.13 -3.48 0.53
CA GLY A 91 -19.98 -4.55 0.00
C GLY A 91 -19.19 -5.55 -0.84
N GLU A 92 -19.82 -6.69 -1.12
CA GLU A 92 -19.18 -7.79 -1.86
C GLU A 92 -18.72 -7.34 -3.26
N GLU A 93 -19.56 -6.60 -3.99
CA GLU A 93 -19.22 -6.08 -5.32
C GLU A 93 -17.99 -5.18 -5.31
N SER A 94 -17.88 -4.28 -4.29
CA SER A 94 -16.72 -3.42 -4.12
C SER A 94 -15.44 -4.22 -3.80
N LEU A 95 -15.56 -5.31 -3.04
CA LEU A 95 -14.42 -6.20 -2.75
C LEU A 95 -14.01 -7.02 -3.97
N GLN A 96 -14.97 -7.46 -4.79
CA GLN A 96 -14.68 -8.14 -6.06
C GLN A 96 -14.02 -7.18 -7.06
N TYR A 97 -14.48 -5.93 -7.13
CA TYR A 97 -13.82 -4.89 -7.91
C TYR A 97 -12.40 -4.62 -7.38
N ALA A 98 -12.26 -4.48 -6.06
CA ALA A 98 -10.95 -4.30 -5.43
C ALA A 98 -9.97 -5.42 -5.77
N GLN A 99 -10.42 -6.70 -5.73
CA GLN A 99 -9.59 -7.87 -6.04
C GLN A 99 -8.99 -7.83 -7.45
N LYS A 100 -9.68 -7.19 -8.40
CA LYS A 100 -9.24 -7.04 -9.80
C LYS A 100 -8.35 -5.81 -10.01
N HIS A 101 -8.62 -4.73 -9.29
CA HIS A 101 -8.06 -3.41 -9.61
C HIS A 101 -7.09 -2.86 -8.56
N LEU A 102 -7.09 -3.33 -7.31
CA LEU A 102 -6.20 -2.82 -6.26
C LEU A 102 -4.98 -3.72 -6.07
N TRP A 103 -3.81 -3.10 -6.07
CA TRP A 103 -2.56 -3.67 -5.58
C TRP A 103 -2.14 -3.00 -4.27
N ILE A 104 -1.72 -3.80 -3.30
CA ILE A 104 -1.13 -3.34 -2.04
C ILE A 104 0.36 -3.67 -2.07
N THR A 105 1.21 -2.65 -1.97
CA THR A 105 2.66 -2.83 -1.90
C THR A 105 3.11 -3.14 -0.49
N CYS A 106 4.04 -4.07 -0.32
CA CYS A 106 4.67 -4.36 0.97
C CYS A 106 6.04 -5.00 0.81
N PHE A 107 6.89 -4.91 1.84
CA PHE A 107 8.26 -5.41 1.75
C PHE A 107 8.39 -6.92 1.95
N LEU A 108 7.44 -7.59 2.62
CA LEU A 108 7.51 -9.05 2.83
C LEU A 108 6.93 -9.84 1.65
N TYR A 109 5.76 -9.46 1.15
CA TYR A 109 5.06 -10.19 0.08
C TYR A 109 5.19 -9.52 -1.30
N GLY A 110 5.86 -8.37 -1.40
CA GLY A 110 6.00 -7.59 -2.63
C GLY A 110 4.69 -6.90 -3.03
N LEU A 111 3.88 -7.56 -3.84
CA LEU A 111 2.55 -7.12 -4.27
C LEU A 111 1.47 -8.09 -3.79
N LEU A 112 0.39 -7.55 -3.27
CA LEU A 112 -0.77 -8.27 -2.77
C LEU A 112 -2.04 -7.81 -3.47
N ARG A 113 -2.96 -8.75 -3.71
CA ARG A 113 -4.36 -8.45 -3.96
C ARG A 113 -5.12 -8.33 -2.62
N PRO A 114 -6.23 -7.57 -2.55
CA PRO A 114 -6.96 -7.32 -1.32
C PRO A 114 -7.31 -8.53 -0.47
N MET A 115 -7.75 -9.62 -1.11
CA MET A 115 -8.21 -10.83 -0.42
C MET A 115 -7.13 -11.92 -0.33
N ASP A 116 -5.86 -11.59 -0.63
CA ASP A 116 -4.75 -12.49 -0.40
C ASP A 116 -4.53 -12.74 1.09
N GLY A 117 -4.35 -14.01 1.44
CA GLY A 117 -4.16 -14.45 2.81
C GLY A 117 -2.76 -14.15 3.33
N ILE A 118 -2.66 -13.22 4.26
CA ILE A 118 -1.40 -12.84 4.93
C ILE A 118 -1.51 -13.01 6.44
N VAL A 119 -0.37 -13.07 7.10
CA VAL A 119 -0.27 -13.08 8.56
C VAL A 119 0.32 -11.74 9.05
N PRO A 120 0.11 -11.34 10.32
CA PRO A 120 0.72 -10.13 10.86
C PRO A 120 2.25 -10.22 10.87
N TYR A 121 2.90 -9.15 10.41
CA TYR A 121 4.35 -9.02 10.34
C TYR A 121 4.77 -7.55 10.42
N ARG A 122 6.07 -7.32 10.53
CA ARG A 122 6.72 -6.04 10.26
C ARG A 122 7.97 -6.27 9.43
N MET A 123 8.10 -5.58 8.32
CA MET A 123 9.27 -5.59 7.44
C MET A 123 9.55 -4.16 6.98
N GLU A 124 10.81 -3.74 7.04
CA GLU A 124 11.25 -2.41 6.63
C GLU A 124 12.07 -2.51 5.33
N HIS A 125 12.14 -1.40 4.58
CA HIS A 125 12.80 -1.34 3.27
C HIS A 125 14.30 -1.66 3.29
N CYS A 126 14.94 -1.40 4.43
CA CYS A 126 16.40 -1.56 4.62
C CYS A 126 16.80 -2.96 5.08
N VAL A 127 15.87 -3.85 5.39
CA VAL A 127 16.19 -5.23 5.81
C VAL A 127 17.05 -5.92 4.75
N MET A 128 18.14 -6.54 5.19
CA MET A 128 19.07 -7.31 4.37
C MET A 128 19.15 -8.73 4.92
N LEU A 129 18.97 -9.72 4.03
CA LEU A 129 18.96 -11.13 4.35
C LEU A 129 19.81 -11.91 3.35
N GLU A 130 20.28 -13.09 3.72
CA GLU A 130 21.01 -13.99 2.82
C GLU A 130 20.19 -14.28 1.55
N ALA A 131 18.89 -14.54 1.68
CA ALA A 131 17.96 -14.76 0.57
C ALA A 131 17.80 -13.55 -0.37
N THR A 132 18.20 -12.36 0.07
CA THR A 132 18.25 -11.16 -0.78
C THR A 132 19.65 -10.89 -1.33
N ASN A 133 20.62 -11.82 -1.17
CA ASN A 133 22.04 -11.63 -1.44
C ASN A 133 22.59 -10.39 -0.72
N ASP A 134 22.21 -10.19 0.54
CA ASP A 134 22.57 -9.06 1.39
C ASP A 134 22.26 -7.68 0.78
N LYS A 135 21.29 -7.62 -0.15
CA LYS A 135 20.75 -6.38 -0.68
C LYS A 135 19.54 -5.94 0.14
N PRO A 136 19.30 -4.63 0.28
CA PRO A 136 18.06 -4.13 0.84
C PRO A 136 16.83 -4.71 0.14
N ILE A 137 15.81 -5.05 0.91
CA ILE A 137 14.62 -5.76 0.44
C ILE A 137 13.90 -5.04 -0.70
N ASN A 138 13.92 -3.70 -0.74
CA ASN A 138 13.36 -2.93 -1.83
C ASN A 138 14.08 -3.18 -3.16
N GLN A 139 15.41 -3.35 -3.14
CA GLN A 139 16.18 -3.68 -4.35
C GLN A 139 15.93 -5.13 -4.81
N PHE A 140 15.77 -6.06 -3.86
CA PHE A 140 15.44 -7.45 -4.16
C PHE A 140 14.13 -7.60 -4.94
N TRP A 141 13.12 -6.77 -4.62
CA TRP A 141 11.82 -6.81 -5.26
C TRP A 141 11.78 -6.18 -6.64
N LYS A 142 12.67 -5.25 -6.95
CA LYS A 142 12.61 -4.39 -8.13
C LYS A 142 12.40 -5.14 -9.44
N ASP A 143 13.23 -6.15 -9.69
CA ASP A 143 13.17 -6.93 -10.94
C ASP A 143 11.95 -7.86 -10.97
N LYS A 144 11.43 -8.27 -9.82
CA LYS A 144 10.30 -9.18 -9.70
C LYS A 144 8.96 -8.49 -9.88
N LEU A 145 8.83 -7.25 -9.38
CA LEU A 145 7.54 -6.57 -9.30
C LEU A 145 7.26 -5.65 -10.48
N THR A 146 8.29 -5.12 -11.14
CA THR A 146 8.13 -4.13 -12.21
C THR A 146 7.29 -4.66 -13.36
N ASP A 147 7.64 -5.84 -13.90
CA ASP A 147 6.89 -6.46 -15.00
C ASP A 147 5.47 -6.87 -14.59
N VAL A 148 5.30 -7.36 -13.36
CA VAL A 148 3.98 -7.75 -12.85
C VAL A 148 3.03 -6.56 -12.83
N LEU A 149 3.50 -5.41 -12.31
CA LEU A 149 2.67 -4.21 -12.26
C LEU A 149 2.39 -3.66 -13.65
N ILE A 150 3.41 -3.50 -14.52
CA ILE A 150 3.25 -3.01 -15.89
C ILE A 150 2.26 -3.89 -16.66
N ASN A 151 2.44 -5.20 -16.63
CA ASN A 151 1.58 -6.14 -17.35
C ASN A 151 0.14 -6.09 -16.83
N SER A 152 -0.05 -5.99 -15.51
CA SER A 152 -1.38 -5.85 -14.92
C SER A 152 -2.08 -4.55 -15.36
N VAL A 153 -1.34 -3.44 -15.42
CA VAL A 153 -1.89 -2.15 -15.85
C VAL A 153 -2.22 -2.17 -17.35
N LYS A 154 -1.34 -2.73 -18.19
CA LYS A 154 -1.55 -2.85 -19.65
C LYS A 154 -2.69 -3.81 -20.01
N ALA A 155 -2.90 -4.85 -19.20
CA ALA A 155 -4.00 -5.80 -19.40
C ALA A 155 -5.38 -5.22 -19.03
N ASP A 156 -5.40 -4.12 -18.31
CA ASP A 156 -6.62 -3.33 -18.03
C ASP A 156 -6.75 -2.22 -19.10
N ASP A 157 -6.54 -1.00 -18.75
CA ASP A 157 -6.70 0.20 -19.62
C ASP A 157 -5.42 1.03 -19.78
N GLY A 158 -4.31 0.56 -19.24
CA GLY A 158 -3.01 1.26 -19.29
C GLY A 158 -2.86 2.37 -18.24
N ILE A 159 -3.80 2.54 -17.29
CA ILE A 159 -3.82 3.61 -16.30
C ILE A 159 -3.55 3.06 -14.90
N LEU A 160 -2.58 3.69 -14.20
CA LEU A 160 -2.25 3.41 -12.80
C LEU A 160 -2.55 4.62 -11.93
N ILE A 161 -3.47 4.48 -10.98
CA ILE A 161 -3.73 5.48 -9.94
C ILE A 161 -2.77 5.21 -8.77
N HIS A 162 -1.79 6.09 -8.60
CA HIS A 162 -0.73 5.95 -7.60
C HIS A 162 -1.12 6.62 -6.28
N LEU A 163 -1.63 5.83 -5.34
CA LEU A 163 -1.99 6.23 -3.98
C LEU A 163 -1.04 5.66 -2.91
N SER A 164 0.09 5.11 -3.33
CA SER A 164 1.19 4.69 -2.45
C SER A 164 2.10 5.88 -2.09
N THR A 165 3.29 5.63 -1.56
CA THR A 165 4.27 6.67 -1.20
C THR A 165 5.58 6.45 -1.96
N ALA A 166 6.41 7.49 -2.06
CA ALA A 166 7.72 7.43 -2.71
C ALA A 166 8.62 6.32 -2.15
N GLU A 167 8.48 5.97 -0.86
CA GLU A 167 9.20 4.84 -0.25
C GLU A 167 8.95 3.52 -0.99
N TYR A 168 7.71 3.29 -1.43
CA TYR A 168 7.32 2.06 -2.13
C TYR A 168 7.57 2.10 -3.65
N GLU A 169 7.83 3.27 -4.22
CA GLU A 169 8.30 3.37 -5.61
C GLU A 169 9.64 2.66 -5.81
N HIS A 170 10.47 2.60 -4.76
CA HIS A 170 11.76 1.89 -4.78
C HIS A 170 11.63 0.37 -4.90
N LEU A 171 10.43 -0.21 -4.72
CA LEU A 171 10.14 -1.61 -5.01
C LEU A 171 10.14 -1.93 -6.51
N PHE A 172 10.18 -0.89 -7.36
CA PHE A 172 10.03 -1.00 -8.82
C PHE A 172 11.14 -0.24 -9.56
N ASP A 173 11.33 -0.54 -10.83
CA ASP A 173 11.89 0.42 -11.77
C ASP A 173 10.81 1.46 -12.11
N TRP A 174 10.66 2.44 -11.22
CA TRP A 174 9.60 3.45 -11.30
C TRP A 174 9.68 4.30 -12.56
N LYS A 175 10.92 4.58 -13.04
CA LYS A 175 11.13 5.31 -14.29
C LYS A 175 10.58 4.53 -15.49
N ARG A 176 10.77 3.21 -15.49
CA ARG A 176 10.23 2.34 -16.53
C ARG A 176 8.70 2.27 -16.45
N ILE A 177 8.11 2.17 -15.26
CA ILE A 177 6.65 2.20 -15.08
C ILE A 177 6.09 3.50 -15.69
N CYS A 178 6.61 4.68 -15.30
CA CYS A 178 6.14 5.97 -15.80
C CYS A 178 6.30 6.14 -17.34
N ARG A 179 7.22 5.41 -17.95
CA ARG A 179 7.40 5.41 -19.40
C ARG A 179 6.43 4.48 -20.13
N GLU A 180 6.04 3.36 -19.50
CA GLU A 180 5.29 2.29 -20.16
C GLU A 180 3.79 2.33 -19.89
N VAL A 181 3.35 2.99 -18.80
CA VAL A 181 1.93 3.14 -18.46
C VAL A 181 1.63 4.58 -18.04
N LYS A 182 0.36 4.99 -18.15
CA LYS A 182 -0.09 6.31 -17.70
C LYS A 182 -0.26 6.30 -16.18
N VAL A 183 0.66 6.96 -15.47
CA VAL A 183 0.58 7.11 -14.00
C VAL A 183 -0.15 8.41 -13.66
N ILE A 184 -1.15 8.33 -12.80
CA ILE A 184 -1.86 9.48 -12.22
C ILE A 184 -1.70 9.41 -10.71
N GLN A 185 -1.14 10.47 -10.14
CA GLN A 185 -0.85 10.57 -8.71
C GLN A 185 -1.61 11.72 -8.07
N PRO A 186 -2.77 11.48 -7.46
CA PRO A 186 -3.50 12.49 -6.71
C PRO A 186 -2.68 13.03 -5.53
N LEU A 187 -2.60 14.35 -5.41
CA LEU A 187 -1.86 15.06 -4.38
C LEU A 187 -2.81 15.82 -3.47
N PHE A 188 -2.56 15.77 -2.15
CA PHE A 188 -3.46 16.30 -1.12
C PHE A 188 -2.76 17.40 -0.33
N TYR A 189 -3.25 18.65 -0.46
CA TYR A 189 -2.65 19.82 0.18
C TYR A 189 -3.63 20.54 1.08
N VAL A 190 -3.10 21.11 2.16
CA VAL A 190 -3.82 22.07 3.00
C VAL A 190 -3.31 23.47 2.65
N ARG A 191 -4.22 24.37 2.25
CA ARG A 191 -3.93 25.76 1.99
C ARG A 191 -3.74 26.48 3.32
N GLN A 192 -2.56 27.00 3.53
CA GLN A 192 -2.23 27.76 4.74
C GLN A 192 -2.84 29.18 4.69
N LYS A 193 -2.86 29.90 5.82
CA LYS A 193 -3.36 31.28 5.91
C LYS A 193 -2.65 32.26 4.98
N ASP A 194 -1.39 31.98 4.65
CA ASP A 194 -0.57 32.78 3.72
C ASP A 194 -0.75 32.36 2.25
N GLY A 195 -1.70 31.47 1.96
CA GLY A 195 -2.00 30.97 0.62
C GLY A 195 -1.11 29.81 0.14
N ARG A 196 -0.01 29.50 0.82
CA ARG A 196 0.88 28.39 0.44
C ARG A 196 0.20 27.05 0.64
N LEU A 197 0.48 26.11 -0.27
CA LEU A 197 0.03 24.72 -0.18
C LEU A 197 1.05 23.89 0.62
N LYS A 198 0.58 23.17 1.63
CA LYS A 198 1.42 22.28 2.44
C LYS A 198 0.84 20.89 2.50
N MET A 199 1.64 19.90 2.08
CA MET A 199 1.28 18.49 2.29
C MET A 199 1.49 18.13 3.77
N GLN A 200 0.46 17.62 4.40
CA GLN A 200 0.52 17.11 5.78
C GLN A 200 0.39 15.59 5.75
N ALA A 201 1.39 14.89 6.26
CA ALA A 201 1.51 13.43 6.11
C ALA A 201 0.28 12.64 6.62
N VAL A 202 -0.32 13.06 7.73
CA VAL A 202 -1.51 12.42 8.29
C VAL A 202 -2.70 12.58 7.34
N TRP A 203 -2.96 13.81 6.87
CA TRP A 203 -4.04 14.08 5.92
C TRP A 203 -3.82 13.40 4.59
N ALA A 204 -2.61 13.43 4.04
CA ALA A 204 -2.30 12.75 2.78
C ALA A 204 -2.58 11.24 2.87
N LYS A 205 -2.23 10.60 3.99
CA LYS A 205 -2.53 9.17 4.22
C LYS A 205 -4.04 8.92 4.33
N SER A 206 -4.76 9.78 5.08
CA SER A 206 -6.22 9.67 5.22
C SER A 206 -6.92 9.80 3.86
N CYS A 207 -6.56 10.82 3.09
CA CYS A 207 -7.14 11.08 1.76
C CYS A 207 -6.85 9.94 0.78
N ARG A 208 -5.65 9.36 0.79
CA ARG A 208 -5.34 8.18 -0.05
C ARG A 208 -6.27 7.01 0.26
N GLY A 209 -6.47 6.70 1.55
CA GLY A 209 -7.39 5.64 1.95
C GLY A 209 -8.85 5.94 1.59
N ALA A 210 -9.31 7.18 1.84
CA ALA A 210 -10.65 7.63 1.45
C ALA A 210 -10.85 7.61 -0.07
N MET A 211 -9.83 7.99 -0.85
CA MET A 211 -9.89 7.94 -2.32
C MET A 211 -9.93 6.51 -2.84
N VAL A 212 -9.14 5.59 -2.29
CA VAL A 212 -9.27 4.16 -2.62
C VAL A 212 -10.70 3.70 -2.34
N ARG A 213 -11.26 4.01 -1.17
CA ARG A 213 -12.66 3.67 -0.86
C ARG A 213 -13.63 4.25 -1.89
N TYR A 214 -13.47 5.53 -2.26
CA TYR A 214 -14.31 6.20 -3.25
C TYR A 214 -14.28 5.48 -4.60
N ILE A 215 -13.07 5.15 -5.10
CA ILE A 215 -12.90 4.39 -6.34
C ILE A 215 -13.58 3.04 -6.26
N LEU A 216 -13.36 2.28 -5.18
CA LEU A 216 -13.88 0.93 -5.02
C LEU A 216 -15.40 0.89 -4.86
N SER A 217 -15.96 1.82 -4.07
CA SER A 217 -17.41 1.88 -3.80
C SER A 217 -18.23 2.32 -5.01
N ASN A 218 -17.65 3.14 -5.88
CA ASN A 218 -18.31 3.62 -7.11
C ASN A 218 -17.84 2.86 -8.36
N GLN A 219 -16.89 1.93 -8.23
CA GLN A 219 -16.31 1.13 -9.32
C GLN A 219 -15.86 2.01 -10.50
N LEU A 220 -15.13 3.08 -10.20
CA LEU A 220 -14.71 4.07 -11.18
C LEU A 220 -13.89 3.45 -12.31
N THR A 221 -14.18 3.82 -13.53
CA THR A 221 -13.53 3.29 -14.73
C THR A 221 -12.61 4.28 -15.43
N THR A 222 -12.76 5.58 -15.13
CA THR A 222 -11.92 6.63 -15.73
C THR A 222 -11.31 7.55 -14.65
N PRO A 223 -10.12 8.11 -14.90
CA PRO A 223 -9.49 9.00 -13.94
C PRO A 223 -10.18 10.35 -13.79
N GLU A 224 -10.97 10.77 -14.77
CA GLU A 224 -11.75 12.01 -14.74
C GLU A 224 -12.80 12.00 -13.62
N GLU A 225 -13.33 10.82 -13.30
CA GLU A 225 -14.29 10.62 -12.20
C GLU A 225 -13.71 10.92 -10.81
N LEU A 226 -12.36 10.93 -10.68
CA LEU A 226 -11.69 11.35 -9.45
C LEU A 226 -11.99 12.82 -9.09
N ALA A 227 -12.34 13.67 -10.08
CA ALA A 227 -12.65 15.07 -9.84
C ALA A 227 -13.86 15.28 -8.91
N ALA A 228 -14.76 14.31 -8.84
CA ALA A 228 -15.92 14.36 -7.93
C ALA A 228 -15.60 13.88 -6.49
N PHE A 229 -14.36 13.47 -6.22
CA PHE A 229 -13.96 13.08 -4.89
C PHE A 229 -13.94 14.28 -3.93
N SER A 230 -14.60 14.12 -2.79
CA SER A 230 -14.54 15.06 -1.66
C SER A 230 -14.38 14.29 -0.36
N TYR A 231 -13.50 14.76 0.50
CA TYR A 231 -13.24 14.15 1.79
C TYR A 231 -12.68 15.16 2.80
N GLU A 232 -13.38 15.36 3.93
CA GLU A 232 -12.93 16.26 5.03
C GLU A 232 -12.51 17.66 4.54
N GLY A 233 -13.23 18.20 3.54
CA GLY A 233 -12.95 19.50 2.93
C GLY A 233 -11.79 19.50 1.93
N PHE A 234 -11.24 18.35 1.58
CA PHE A 234 -10.38 18.20 0.40
C PHE A 234 -11.26 18.04 -0.83
N GLU A 235 -11.10 18.91 -1.79
CA GLU A 235 -11.84 18.95 -3.05
C GLU A 235 -10.87 19.14 -4.21
N TYR A 236 -11.25 18.69 -5.39
CA TYR A 236 -10.46 18.85 -6.61
C TYR A 236 -10.28 20.32 -6.94
N ALA A 237 -9.05 20.73 -7.23
CA ALA A 237 -8.67 22.09 -7.60
C ALA A 237 -8.10 22.09 -9.03
N PRO A 238 -8.96 22.20 -10.07
CA PRO A 238 -8.56 22.04 -11.47
C PRO A 238 -7.57 23.11 -11.95
N GLU A 239 -7.53 24.28 -11.28
CA GLU A 239 -6.59 25.36 -11.55
C GLU A 239 -5.17 25.06 -11.04
N LEU A 240 -4.99 23.99 -10.28
CA LEU A 240 -3.71 23.57 -9.68
C LEU A 240 -3.31 22.20 -10.21
N GLY A 241 -1.99 22.02 -10.36
CA GLY A 241 -1.43 20.75 -10.78
C GLY A 241 -1.58 20.47 -12.28
N GLU A 242 -1.34 19.24 -12.64
CA GLU A 242 -1.38 18.72 -14.01
C GLU A 242 -2.26 17.46 -14.05
N VAL A 243 -2.60 17.00 -15.27
CA VAL A 243 -3.42 15.79 -15.47
C VAL A 243 -2.82 14.57 -14.75
N ALA A 244 -1.49 14.44 -14.76
CA ALA A 244 -0.79 13.35 -14.06
C ALA A 244 -0.73 13.55 -12.55
N PHE A 245 -0.91 14.77 -12.05
CA PHE A 245 -0.82 15.15 -10.64
C PHE A 245 -2.02 16.02 -10.23
N PRO A 246 -3.25 15.47 -10.24
CA PRO A 246 -4.42 16.23 -9.84
C PRO A 246 -4.33 16.62 -8.36
N HIS A 247 -4.59 17.91 -8.08
CA HIS A 247 -4.54 18.45 -6.74
C HIS A 247 -5.91 18.44 -6.07
N PHE A 248 -5.92 17.98 -4.83
CA PHE A 248 -7.06 18.05 -3.93
C PHE A 248 -6.69 18.95 -2.76
N VAL A 249 -7.41 20.04 -2.58
CA VAL A 249 -7.01 21.10 -1.65
C VAL A 249 -8.08 21.30 -0.60
N ARG A 250 -7.65 21.33 0.65
CA ARG A 250 -8.47 21.74 1.80
C ARG A 250 -8.10 23.17 2.21
N ASN A 251 -9.08 24.05 2.26
CA ASN A 251 -8.89 25.39 2.81
C ASN A 251 -9.02 25.35 4.34
N ILE A 252 -8.08 26.00 5.05
CA ILE A 252 -8.26 26.21 6.50
C ILE A 252 -9.35 27.28 6.64
N THR A 253 -10.53 26.87 7.08
CA THR A 253 -11.59 27.79 7.54
C THR A 253 -11.05 28.57 8.74
N LYS A 254 -11.31 29.89 8.79
CA LYS A 254 -10.91 30.77 9.89
C LYS A 254 -11.56 30.36 11.19
#